data_8b271c5dcc19fc2e7f24298cd46c7648
#
_entry.id   8b271c5dcc19fc2e7f24298cd46c7648
#
_cell.length_a   1.000
_cell.length_b   1.000
_cell.length_c   1.000
_cell.angle_alpha   90.00
_cell.angle_beta   90.00
_cell.angle_gamma   90.00
#
_symmetry.space_group_name_H-M   'P 1'
#
loop_
_entity.id
_entity.type
_entity.pdbx_description
1 polymer ?
#
loop_
_entity_poly.entity_id
_entity_poly.type
_entity_poly.pdbx_seq_one_letter_code
_entity_poly.pdbx_strand_id
1 'polypeptide(L)'
;VWTLKNIKDGKDRFFPISIDNIYEYDIDNTLEDLKNYTKDVDFVVHLAGVNRPKNTEEFYEGNKGTIELLCDCLKDNKNKCPILISSSIQASKDNDYGKSKKQAEDFLKSFSEENGNKVYIYRFANIFGKWCRPNYNSVVATWCYNIAHDLPIQVNDESAVIPFVYIDDVVSEIISAINN
;
A
#
# COMPACT_ATOMS: atom_id res chain seq x y z
N VAL A 1 1.70 -0.24 9.61
CA VAL A 1 1.06 0.34 10.81
C VAL A 1 1.68 -0.19 12.10
N TRP A 2 1.68 -1.52 12.38
CA TRP A 2 2.20 -2.09 13.63
C TRP A 2 3.65 -1.64 13.94
N THR A 3 4.55 -1.69 12.97
CA THR A 3 5.95 -1.26 13.13
C THR A 3 6.03 0.24 13.45
N LEU A 4 5.29 1.08 12.72
CA LEU A 4 5.24 2.53 12.98
C LEU A 4 4.72 2.85 14.39
N LYS A 5 3.69 2.11 14.86
CA LYS A 5 3.20 2.24 16.25
C LYS A 5 4.26 1.84 17.27
N ASN A 6 5.01 0.77 17.02
CA ASN A 6 6.10 0.37 17.92
C ASN A 6 7.25 1.38 17.96
N ILE A 7 7.58 2.01 16.83
CA ILE A 7 8.57 3.09 16.78
C ILE A 7 8.07 4.28 17.59
N LYS A 8 6.83 4.73 17.37
CA LYS A 8 6.20 5.81 18.13
C LYS A 8 6.22 5.55 19.63
N ASP A 9 5.89 4.33 20.06
CA ASP A 9 5.87 3.91 21.46
C ASP A 9 7.28 3.68 22.06
N GLY A 10 8.35 3.84 21.29
CA GLY A 10 9.73 3.57 21.70
C GLY A 10 10.04 2.10 21.95
N LYS A 11 9.19 1.18 21.47
CA LYS A 11 9.35 -0.27 21.58
C LYS A 11 10.26 -0.84 20.49
N ASP A 12 10.29 -0.19 19.31
CA ASP A 12 11.17 -0.52 18.21
C ASP A 12 12.21 0.58 18.04
N ARG A 13 13.47 0.24 18.23
CA ARG A 13 14.62 1.16 18.15
C ARG A 13 15.55 0.80 16.99
N PHE A 14 15.16 -0.14 16.17
CA PHE A 14 15.94 -0.57 15.02
C PHE A 14 16.00 0.53 13.94
N PHE A 15 14.89 1.27 13.77
CA PHE A 15 14.80 2.32 12.79
C PHE A 15 15.13 3.69 13.38
N PRO A 16 16.04 4.46 12.75
CA PRO A 16 16.49 5.77 13.27
C PRO A 16 15.51 6.90 12.91
N ILE A 17 14.22 6.71 13.15
CA ILE A 17 13.18 7.73 12.92
C ILE A 17 12.38 7.99 14.20
N SER A 18 11.86 9.21 14.34
CA SER A 18 10.89 9.58 15.36
C SER A 18 9.52 9.75 14.73
N ILE A 19 8.49 9.27 15.40
CA ILE A 19 7.10 9.39 14.97
C ILE A 19 6.27 9.93 16.13
N ASP A 20 5.75 11.15 15.97
CA ASP A 20 4.93 11.79 17.01
C ASP A 20 3.47 11.36 16.89
N ASN A 21 2.91 11.38 15.68
CA ASN A 21 1.53 11.04 15.41
C ASN A 21 1.37 10.08 14.23
N ILE A 22 0.35 9.23 14.31
CA ILE A 22 -0.07 8.34 13.21
C ILE A 22 -1.58 8.53 13.04
N TYR A 23 -1.98 9.02 11.89
CA TYR A 23 -3.36 9.07 11.45
C TYR A 23 -3.66 7.84 10.61
N GLU A 24 -4.64 7.05 11.02
CA GLU A 24 -5.09 5.88 10.27
C GLU A 24 -6.42 6.22 9.60
N TYR A 25 -6.45 6.17 8.27
CA TYR A 25 -7.65 6.40 7.49
C TYR A 25 -8.06 5.11 6.78
N ASP A 26 -9.26 4.64 7.06
CA ASP A 26 -9.83 3.40 6.50
C ASP A 26 -11.34 3.58 6.25
N ILE A 27 -12.02 2.53 5.82
CA ILE A 27 -13.43 2.53 5.41
C ILE A 27 -14.40 3.07 6.48
N ASP A 28 -14.03 2.99 7.74
CA ASP A 28 -14.83 3.50 8.87
C ASP A 28 -14.66 5.00 9.12
N ASN A 29 -13.74 5.65 8.42
CA ASN A 29 -13.47 7.09 8.57
C ASN A 29 -14.32 7.91 7.59
N THR A 30 -14.53 9.17 7.95
CA THR A 30 -15.26 10.13 7.12
C THR A 30 -14.32 10.97 6.25
N LEU A 31 -14.87 11.62 5.22
CA LEU A 31 -14.12 12.60 4.44
C LEU A 31 -13.58 13.76 5.30
N GLU A 32 -14.33 14.14 6.34
CA GLU A 32 -13.88 15.21 7.27
C GLU A 32 -12.66 14.77 8.06
N ASP A 33 -12.55 13.49 8.45
CA ASP A 33 -11.35 12.95 9.08
C ASP A 33 -10.14 13.07 8.13
N LEU A 34 -10.30 12.69 6.85
CA LEU A 34 -9.23 12.81 5.86
C LEU A 34 -8.78 14.27 5.67
N LYS A 35 -9.73 15.20 5.56
CA LYS A 35 -9.43 16.64 5.48
C LYS A 35 -8.68 17.14 6.70
N ASN A 36 -9.03 16.65 7.89
CA ASN A 36 -8.35 17.04 9.12
C ASN A 36 -6.95 16.42 9.19
N TYR A 37 -6.77 15.15 8.86
CA TYR A 37 -5.46 14.48 8.88
C TYR A 37 -4.47 15.10 7.87
N THR A 38 -4.97 15.53 6.71
CA THR A 38 -4.13 16.13 5.67
C THR A 38 -3.71 17.57 5.93
N LYS A 39 -4.13 18.19 7.05
CA LYS A 39 -3.72 19.55 7.41
C LYS A 39 -2.25 19.63 7.85
N ASP A 40 -1.79 18.65 8.62
CA ASP A 40 -0.51 18.70 9.33
C ASP A 40 0.35 17.43 9.18
N VAL A 41 -0.07 16.48 8.33
CA VAL A 41 0.71 15.26 8.06
C VAL A 41 2.00 15.60 7.31
N ASP A 42 3.13 15.01 7.75
CA ASP A 42 4.45 15.20 7.15
C ASP A 42 4.79 14.17 6.07
N PHE A 43 4.11 13.03 6.07
CA PHE A 43 4.30 11.95 5.09
C PHE A 43 3.04 11.09 4.98
N VAL A 44 2.65 10.74 3.76
CA VAL A 44 1.51 9.84 3.50
C VAL A 44 2.00 8.49 3.00
N VAL A 45 1.54 7.40 3.62
CA VAL A 45 1.72 6.04 3.14
C VAL A 45 0.37 5.49 2.68
N HIS A 46 0.13 5.52 1.36
CA HIS A 46 -1.12 5.06 0.76
C HIS A 46 -1.05 3.57 0.44
N LEU A 47 -1.66 2.76 1.29
CA LEU A 47 -1.72 1.29 1.16
C LEU A 47 -3.09 0.78 0.68
N ALA A 48 -4.09 1.66 0.62
CA ALA A 48 -5.43 1.29 0.18
C ALA A 48 -5.44 0.80 -1.27
N GLY A 49 -6.31 -0.14 -1.54
CA GLY A 49 -6.51 -0.65 -2.89
C GLY A 49 -7.36 -1.93 -2.91
N VAL A 50 -8.08 -2.11 -4.00
CA VAL A 50 -8.91 -3.29 -4.25
C VAL A 50 -8.15 -4.27 -5.14
N ASN A 51 -8.12 -5.55 -4.76
CA ASN A 51 -7.48 -6.63 -5.52
C ASN A 51 -8.41 -7.82 -5.78
N ARG A 52 -9.61 -7.85 -5.18
CA ARG A 52 -10.68 -8.82 -5.40
C ARG A 52 -12.03 -8.11 -5.46
N PRO A 53 -12.32 -7.40 -6.54
CA PRO A 53 -13.57 -6.67 -6.72
C PRO A 53 -14.73 -7.63 -7.01
N LYS A 54 -15.95 -7.14 -6.81
CA LYS A 54 -17.17 -7.81 -7.25
C LYS A 54 -17.45 -7.53 -8.74
N ASN A 55 -16.99 -6.39 -9.23
CA ASN A 55 -17.09 -5.94 -10.61
C ASN A 55 -15.84 -5.14 -11.01
N THR A 56 -15.63 -4.88 -12.29
CA THR A 56 -14.43 -4.21 -12.81
C THR A 56 -14.32 -2.75 -12.36
N GLU A 57 -15.46 -2.08 -12.17
CA GLU A 57 -15.51 -0.66 -11.74
C GLU A 57 -14.86 -0.47 -10.38
N GLU A 58 -15.05 -1.42 -9.45
CA GLU A 58 -14.45 -1.37 -8.12
C GLU A 58 -12.91 -1.33 -8.14
N PHE A 59 -12.24 -1.86 -9.17
CA PHE A 59 -10.81 -1.69 -9.31
C PHE A 59 -10.42 -0.23 -9.49
N TYR A 60 -11.15 0.49 -10.31
CA TYR A 60 -10.85 1.88 -10.65
C TYR A 60 -11.21 2.81 -9.50
N GLU A 61 -12.38 2.64 -8.91
CA GLU A 61 -12.81 3.41 -7.74
C GLU A 61 -11.91 3.18 -6.54
N GLY A 62 -11.60 1.92 -6.22
CA GLY A 62 -10.80 1.56 -5.05
C GLY A 62 -9.30 1.82 -5.20
N ASN A 63 -8.75 1.82 -6.41
CA ASN A 63 -7.32 2.05 -6.61
C ASN A 63 -7.02 3.51 -7.03
N LYS A 64 -7.80 4.10 -7.94
CA LYS A 64 -7.59 5.46 -8.41
C LYS A 64 -8.41 6.47 -7.60
N GLY A 65 -9.70 6.21 -7.35
CA GLY A 65 -10.58 7.15 -6.66
C GLY A 65 -10.12 7.50 -5.25
N THR A 66 -9.59 6.54 -4.49
CA THR A 66 -9.06 6.79 -3.15
C THR A 66 -7.83 7.69 -3.14
N ILE A 67 -6.95 7.57 -4.13
CA ILE A 67 -5.78 8.43 -4.24
C ILE A 67 -6.16 9.83 -4.75
N GLU A 68 -7.14 9.95 -5.65
CA GLU A 68 -7.68 11.24 -6.09
C GLU A 68 -8.24 12.02 -4.90
N LEU A 69 -9.08 11.37 -4.08
CA LEU A 69 -9.67 11.97 -2.89
C LEU A 69 -8.60 12.47 -1.89
N LEU A 70 -7.55 11.67 -1.66
CA LEU A 70 -6.42 12.09 -0.81
C LEU A 70 -5.71 13.32 -1.38
N CYS A 71 -5.42 13.32 -2.68
CA CYS A 71 -4.73 14.40 -3.35
C CYS A 71 -5.54 15.70 -3.34
N ASP A 72 -6.85 15.63 -3.52
CA ASP A 72 -7.75 16.79 -3.41
C ASP A 72 -7.70 17.40 -1.99
N CYS A 73 -7.73 16.57 -0.94
CA CYS A 73 -7.61 17.04 0.43
C CYS A 73 -6.25 17.69 0.71
N LEU A 74 -5.15 17.11 0.21
CA LEU A 74 -3.81 17.70 0.34
C LEU A 74 -3.71 19.04 -0.39
N LYS A 75 -4.28 19.14 -1.59
CA LYS A 75 -4.33 20.36 -2.39
C LYS A 75 -5.12 21.47 -1.68
N ASP A 76 -6.31 21.15 -1.18
CA ASP A 76 -7.17 22.08 -0.44
C ASP A 76 -6.46 22.63 0.80
N ASN A 77 -5.73 21.77 1.51
CA ASN A 77 -4.93 22.14 2.69
C ASN A 77 -3.57 22.76 2.34
N LYS A 78 -3.20 22.87 1.05
CA LYS A 78 -1.89 23.33 0.58
C LYS A 78 -0.73 22.54 1.18
N ASN A 79 -0.97 21.29 1.55
CA ASN A 79 0.03 20.41 2.13
C ASN A 79 0.83 19.72 1.02
N LYS A 80 2.15 19.93 1.03
CA LYS A 80 3.09 19.38 0.04
C LYS A 80 3.92 18.22 0.58
N CYS A 81 3.41 17.50 1.57
CA CYS A 81 4.10 16.34 2.12
C CYS A 81 4.34 15.27 1.03
N PRO A 82 5.39 14.46 1.19
CA PRO A 82 5.62 13.32 0.31
C PRO A 82 4.50 12.28 0.40
N ILE A 83 4.23 11.62 -0.72
CA ILE A 83 3.22 10.56 -0.83
C ILE A 83 3.90 9.28 -1.33
N LEU A 84 3.79 8.20 -0.57
CA LEU A 84 4.17 6.86 -1.01
C LEU A 84 2.94 6.06 -1.37
N ILE A 85 2.91 5.47 -2.57
CA ILE A 85 1.85 4.54 -2.99
C ILE A 85 2.37 3.11 -3.12
N SER A 86 1.63 2.17 -2.51
CA SER A 86 1.78 0.74 -2.75
C SER A 86 1.15 0.38 -4.09
N SER A 87 1.97 0.30 -5.13
CA SER A 87 1.60 -0.22 -6.44
C SER A 87 1.99 -1.70 -6.58
N SER A 88 1.94 -2.24 -7.77
CA SER A 88 2.19 -3.64 -8.06
C SER A 88 3.01 -3.82 -9.35
N ILE A 89 3.83 -4.86 -9.42
CA ILE A 89 4.43 -5.30 -10.69
C ILE A 89 3.38 -5.59 -11.77
N GLN A 90 2.14 -5.84 -11.37
CA GLN A 90 1.00 -6.00 -12.28
C GLN A 90 0.67 -4.73 -13.07
N ALA A 91 1.07 -3.53 -12.60
CA ALA A 91 0.87 -2.28 -13.32
C ALA A 91 1.52 -2.26 -14.72
N SER A 92 2.42 -3.20 -15.01
CA SER A 92 3.01 -3.39 -16.34
C SER A 92 2.27 -4.41 -17.21
N LYS A 93 1.17 -5.01 -16.71
CA LYS A 93 0.43 -6.06 -17.40
C LYS A 93 -0.90 -5.54 -17.94
N ASP A 94 -1.35 -6.14 -19.05
CA ASP A 94 -2.64 -5.82 -19.68
C ASP A 94 -3.78 -6.62 -19.03
N ASN A 95 -4.12 -6.26 -17.80
CA ASN A 95 -5.31 -6.73 -17.08
C ASN A 95 -5.91 -5.58 -16.26
N ASP A 96 -7.19 -5.69 -15.87
CA ASP A 96 -7.92 -4.59 -15.24
C ASP A 96 -7.28 -4.12 -13.93
N TYR A 97 -6.81 -5.05 -13.09
CA TYR A 97 -6.07 -4.70 -11.88
C TYR A 97 -4.79 -3.91 -12.18
N GLY A 98 -3.98 -4.41 -13.14
CA GLY A 98 -2.76 -3.72 -13.56
C GLY A 98 -3.03 -2.34 -14.13
N LYS A 99 -4.05 -2.23 -14.99
CA LYS A 99 -4.49 -0.94 -15.55
C LYS A 99 -4.93 0.04 -14.48
N SER A 100 -5.71 -0.40 -13.49
CA SER A 100 -6.17 0.48 -12.41
C SER A 100 -5.01 0.97 -11.54
N LYS A 101 -4.04 0.10 -11.24
CA LYS A 101 -2.79 0.51 -10.53
C LYS A 101 -1.97 1.49 -11.37
N LYS A 102 -1.83 1.23 -12.66
CA LYS A 102 -1.11 2.13 -13.57
C LYS A 102 -1.76 3.52 -13.65
N GLN A 103 -3.09 3.58 -13.72
CA GLN A 103 -3.81 4.86 -13.72
C GLN A 103 -3.59 5.65 -12.42
N ALA A 104 -3.57 4.98 -11.27
CA ALA A 104 -3.24 5.61 -9.99
C ALA A 104 -1.81 6.17 -9.97
N GLU A 105 -0.84 5.42 -10.53
CA GLU A 105 0.54 5.91 -10.68
C GLU A 105 0.63 7.14 -11.57
N ASP A 106 -0.03 7.11 -12.73
CA ASP A 106 0.01 8.19 -13.70
C ASP A 106 -0.67 9.46 -13.16
N PHE A 107 -1.79 9.30 -12.46
CA PHE A 107 -2.45 10.39 -11.75
C PHE A 107 -1.51 11.03 -10.72
N LEU A 108 -0.86 10.23 -9.88
CA LEU A 108 0.08 10.75 -8.88
C LEU A 108 1.29 11.48 -9.49
N LYS A 109 1.80 11.03 -10.64
CA LYS A 109 2.88 11.72 -11.34
C LYS A 109 2.43 13.09 -11.81
N SER A 110 1.26 13.19 -12.45
CA SER A 110 0.68 14.47 -12.86
C SER A 110 0.44 15.39 -11.67
N PHE A 111 -0.12 14.84 -10.58
CA PHE A 111 -0.32 15.59 -9.33
C PHE A 111 0.99 16.14 -8.76
N SER A 112 2.05 15.33 -8.76
CA SER A 112 3.40 15.73 -8.32
C SER A 112 3.95 16.89 -9.17
N GLU A 113 3.82 16.82 -10.49
CA GLU A 113 4.27 17.85 -11.42
C GLU A 113 3.50 19.17 -11.22
N GLU A 114 2.19 19.12 -11.00
CA GLU A 114 1.33 20.27 -10.82
C GLU A 114 1.45 20.94 -9.44
N ASN A 115 1.57 20.13 -8.38
CA ASN A 115 1.46 20.62 -6.99
C ASN A 115 2.80 20.62 -6.23
N GLY A 116 3.81 19.90 -6.72
CA GLY A 116 5.15 19.85 -6.13
C GLY A 116 5.31 18.87 -4.96
N ASN A 117 4.34 17.98 -4.72
CA ASN A 117 4.48 16.91 -3.76
C ASN A 117 5.49 15.87 -4.28
N LYS A 118 6.44 15.44 -3.44
CA LYS A 118 7.34 14.32 -3.78
C LYS A 118 6.55 13.01 -3.78
N VAL A 119 6.74 12.16 -4.78
CA VAL A 119 5.98 10.90 -4.90
C VAL A 119 6.92 9.72 -4.99
N TYR A 120 6.63 8.67 -4.19
CA TYR A 120 7.29 7.38 -4.19
C TYR A 120 6.31 6.31 -4.69
N ILE A 121 6.63 5.65 -5.79
CA ILE A 121 5.79 4.60 -6.39
C ILE A 121 6.51 3.26 -6.22
N TYR A 122 6.01 2.42 -5.30
CA TYR A 122 6.57 1.10 -5.06
C TYR A 122 5.74 0.02 -5.74
N ARG A 123 6.28 -0.60 -6.80
CA ARG A 123 5.68 -1.74 -7.48
C ARG A 123 6.11 -3.03 -6.81
N PHE A 124 5.37 -3.42 -5.79
CA PHE A 124 5.68 -4.65 -5.05
C PHE A 124 5.36 -5.90 -5.87
N ALA A 125 6.21 -6.92 -5.71
CA ALA A 125 5.95 -8.30 -6.10
C ALA A 125 4.93 -8.95 -5.14
N ASN A 126 4.83 -10.29 -5.14
CA ASN A 126 3.97 -10.98 -4.20
C ASN A 126 4.54 -10.90 -2.79
N ILE A 127 3.92 -10.08 -1.95
CA ILE A 127 4.34 -9.91 -0.56
C ILE A 127 3.95 -11.15 0.25
N PHE A 128 4.88 -11.68 1.04
CA PHE A 128 4.62 -12.78 1.96
C PHE A 128 5.22 -12.51 3.34
N GLY A 129 4.79 -13.25 4.33
CA GLY A 129 5.36 -13.19 5.70
C GLY A 129 4.30 -13.11 6.79
N LYS A 130 4.67 -12.47 7.91
CA LYS A 130 3.86 -12.39 9.14
C LYS A 130 2.46 -11.88 8.88
N TRP A 131 1.47 -12.50 9.54
CA TRP A 131 0.04 -12.13 9.53
C TRP A 131 -0.64 -12.19 8.15
N CYS A 132 0.02 -12.79 7.16
CA CYS A 132 -0.59 -12.98 5.87
C CYS A 132 -1.75 -14.00 5.99
N ARG A 133 -2.93 -13.62 5.51
CA ARG A 133 -4.13 -14.45 5.60
C ARG A 133 -4.05 -15.62 4.60
N PRO A 134 -4.13 -16.89 5.05
CA PRO A 134 -4.20 -18.04 4.15
C PRO A 134 -5.52 -18.02 3.36
N ASN A 135 -5.54 -18.72 2.23
CA ASN A 135 -6.71 -18.84 1.34
C ASN A 135 -7.27 -17.49 0.86
N TYR A 136 -6.41 -16.47 0.80
CA TYR A 136 -6.78 -15.15 0.31
C TYR A 136 -5.89 -14.74 -0.88
N ASN A 137 -4.77 -14.06 -0.68
CA ASN A 137 -3.93 -13.54 -1.78
C ASN A 137 -2.46 -13.98 -1.70
N SER A 138 -2.12 -14.93 -0.85
CA SER A 138 -0.76 -15.42 -0.74
C SER A 138 -0.70 -16.94 -0.87
N VAL A 139 -0.05 -17.40 -1.91
CA VAL A 139 0.22 -18.83 -2.09
C VAL A 139 1.08 -19.36 -0.94
N VAL A 140 2.08 -18.60 -0.49
CA VAL A 140 2.97 -18.99 0.61
C VAL A 140 2.16 -19.19 1.90
N ALA A 141 1.32 -18.21 2.29
CA ALA A 141 0.50 -18.35 3.49
C ALA A 141 -0.50 -19.52 3.39
N THR A 142 -1.09 -19.72 2.20
CA THR A 142 -2.02 -20.81 1.94
C THR A 142 -1.34 -22.18 2.05
N TRP A 143 -0.18 -22.34 1.44
CA TRP A 143 0.57 -23.60 1.52
C TRP A 143 1.08 -23.88 2.92
N CYS A 144 1.64 -22.89 3.63
CA CYS A 144 2.04 -23.07 5.02
C CYS A 144 0.88 -23.49 5.90
N TYR A 145 -0.28 -22.87 5.73
CA TYR A 145 -1.48 -23.24 6.46
C TYR A 145 -1.94 -24.67 6.13
N ASN A 146 -2.02 -25.01 4.85
CA ASN A 146 -2.48 -26.33 4.41
C ASN A 146 -1.54 -27.44 4.91
N ILE A 147 -0.23 -27.26 4.79
CA ILE A 147 0.76 -28.24 5.27
C ILE A 147 0.64 -28.41 6.79
N ALA A 148 0.49 -27.33 7.55
CA ALA A 148 0.37 -27.39 9.00
C ALA A 148 -0.94 -28.06 9.48
N HIS A 149 -1.93 -28.24 8.59
CA HIS A 149 -3.22 -28.84 8.89
C HIS A 149 -3.46 -30.15 8.09
N ASP A 150 -2.42 -30.72 7.52
CA ASP A 150 -2.50 -31.95 6.69
C ASP A 150 -3.50 -31.82 5.52
N LEU A 151 -3.68 -30.61 4.98
CA LEU A 151 -4.51 -30.32 3.83
C LEU A 151 -3.69 -30.37 2.53
N PRO A 152 -4.29 -30.73 1.40
CA PRO A 152 -3.58 -30.78 0.11
C PRO A 152 -3.15 -29.39 -0.33
N ILE A 153 -1.96 -29.28 -0.91
CA ILE A 153 -1.53 -28.10 -1.66
C ILE A 153 -1.85 -28.29 -3.15
N GLN A 154 -2.18 -27.20 -3.82
CA GLN A 154 -2.43 -27.20 -5.26
C GLN A 154 -1.35 -26.38 -5.96
N VAL A 155 -0.72 -26.99 -6.97
CA VAL A 155 0.20 -26.33 -7.90
C VAL A 155 -0.51 -26.29 -9.26
N ASN A 156 -0.86 -25.08 -9.71
CA ASN A 156 -1.59 -24.91 -10.97
C ASN A 156 -0.67 -24.99 -12.19
N ASP A 157 0.57 -24.54 -12.04
CA ASP A 157 1.60 -24.52 -13.08
C ASP A 157 2.96 -24.69 -12.43
N GLU A 158 3.61 -25.82 -12.66
CA GLU A 158 4.94 -26.16 -12.11
C GLU A 158 6.06 -25.33 -12.75
N SER A 159 5.82 -24.74 -13.92
CA SER A 159 6.79 -23.90 -14.63
C SER A 159 6.70 -22.42 -14.23
N ALA A 160 5.69 -22.04 -13.44
CA ALA A 160 5.47 -20.65 -13.06
C ALA A 160 6.59 -20.10 -12.18
N VAL A 161 7.22 -19.01 -12.61
CA VAL A 161 8.18 -18.25 -11.82
C VAL A 161 7.45 -17.09 -11.15
N ILE A 162 7.36 -17.14 -9.82
CA ILE A 162 6.65 -16.14 -9.03
C ILE A 162 7.65 -15.32 -8.23
N PRO A 163 7.82 -14.02 -8.52
CA PRO A 163 8.67 -13.15 -7.70
C PRO A 163 8.01 -12.88 -6.35
N PHE A 164 8.77 -12.98 -5.28
CA PHE A 164 8.34 -12.72 -3.92
C PHE A 164 9.17 -11.62 -3.27
N VAL A 165 8.57 -10.92 -2.30
CA VAL A 165 9.24 -10.01 -1.39
C VAL A 165 8.74 -10.25 0.03
N TYR A 166 9.67 -10.29 1.01
CA TYR A 166 9.32 -10.50 2.40
C TYR A 166 8.77 -9.22 3.03
N ILE A 167 7.78 -9.34 3.91
CA ILE A 167 7.10 -8.18 4.49
C ILE A 167 8.03 -7.24 5.27
N ASP A 168 9.05 -7.77 5.96
CA ASP A 168 9.96 -6.93 6.73
C ASP A 168 10.87 -6.10 5.80
N ASP A 169 11.21 -6.60 4.60
CA ASP A 169 11.94 -5.82 3.58
C ASP A 169 11.07 -4.68 3.05
N VAL A 170 9.78 -4.97 2.78
CA VAL A 170 8.82 -3.93 2.38
C VAL A 170 8.67 -2.85 3.45
N VAL A 171 8.59 -3.24 4.72
CA VAL A 171 8.51 -2.29 5.84
C VAL A 171 9.77 -1.45 5.93
N SER A 172 10.94 -2.06 5.78
CA SER A 172 12.24 -1.36 5.81
C SER A 172 12.34 -0.32 4.70
N GLU A 173 11.90 -0.65 3.49
CA GLU A 173 11.86 0.28 2.36
C GLU A 173 10.89 1.45 2.58
N ILE A 174 9.70 1.19 3.13
CA ILE A 174 8.75 2.25 3.47
C ILE A 174 9.34 3.20 4.51
N ILE A 175 9.96 2.67 5.57
CA ILE A 175 10.59 3.48 6.60
C ILE A 175 11.78 4.27 6.06
N SER A 176 12.56 3.68 5.16
CA SER A 176 13.65 4.39 4.45
C SER A 176 13.11 5.56 3.63
N ALA A 177 11.96 5.41 2.97
CA ALA A 177 11.33 6.51 2.23
C ALA A 177 10.83 7.62 3.16
N ILE A 178 10.32 7.29 4.34
CA ILE A 178 9.88 8.27 5.35
C ILE A 178 11.08 9.09 5.88
N ASN A 179 12.24 8.47 5.97
CA ASN A 179 13.46 9.10 6.53
C ASN A 179 14.25 9.94 5.50
N ASN A 180 13.88 9.92 4.19
CA ASN A 180 14.53 10.64 3.08
C ASN A 180 13.75 11.91 2.67
#